data_f522c0b33c6e708036ad78696e7590c8
#
_entry.id   f522c0b33c6e708036ad78696e7590c8
#
_cell.length_a   1.000
_cell.length_b   1.000
_cell.length_c   1.000
_cell.angle_alpha   90.00
_cell.angle_beta   90.00
_cell.angle_gamma   90.00
#
_symmetry.space_group_name_H-M   'P 1'
#
loop_
_entity.id
_entity.type
_entity.pdbx_description
1 polymer ?
#
loop_
_entity_poly.entity_id
_entity_poly.type
_entity_poly.pdbx_seq_one_letter_code
_entity_poly.pdbx_strand_id
1 'polypeptide(L)'
;MRILIIHTFYQDPGGEDTVFQQEASLLAQDHEVLTITFQNKKGWRGALQTVGSFWNIFAAQRVKEKINTFKPDIVHIHNTHYAAGPVIVRTIAKLGIPQVMTLHNFRLLCPSATLYHHNHLFLDSIHENFPWTAVRQKAFNSSTLKTFILALNYWVHRRIGTWKKVNRYITLTSFAREIFVKSTLNLLPHLFAVKPNFVFPTTVARKVTTPYFIYVGRLSEEKGILNLIDAFIASDFKLQIIGGGPLEEVVNRRVKGQPNISYLGFKKRDEILPLVADAQALLVPSICFEGMPITILEAYSVGTAVLCSNIGPLPELIATGKTGLTFDPHNKNDIIRALTAWSTKMKDEKDEITKTCSSYYFSNFTPELNKEKLLAIYQDAIHDKNQNK
;
A
#
# COMPACT_ATOMS: atom_id res chain seq x y z
N MET A 1 -1.99 25.78 -8.25
CA MET A 1 -2.37 25.68 -6.81
C MET A 1 -1.10 25.59 -5.96
N ARG A 2 -1.22 26.03 -4.71
CA ARG A 2 -0.20 25.85 -3.67
C ARG A 2 -0.58 24.64 -2.83
N ILE A 3 0.17 23.57 -2.91
CA ILE A 3 -0.15 22.27 -2.33
C ILE A 3 0.85 21.95 -1.23
N LEU A 4 0.36 21.72 -0.02
CA LEU A 4 1.20 21.25 1.09
C LEU A 4 1.00 19.75 1.28
N ILE A 5 2.06 18.96 1.13
CA ILE A 5 1.99 17.50 1.31
C ILE A 5 2.71 17.11 2.60
N ILE A 6 2.03 16.30 3.43
CA ILE A 6 2.56 15.85 4.73
C ILE A 6 2.72 14.32 4.70
N HIS A 7 3.91 13.85 5.10
CA HIS A 7 4.22 12.44 5.20
C HIS A 7 5.06 12.10 6.41
N THR A 8 4.85 10.93 6.99
CA THR A 8 5.70 10.37 8.04
C THR A 8 6.35 9.10 7.53
N PHE A 9 7.67 9.13 7.34
CA PHE A 9 8.44 7.96 6.92
C PHE A 9 8.45 6.87 7.99
N TYR A 10 8.33 5.63 7.56
CA TYR A 10 8.54 4.47 8.42
C TYR A 10 10.03 4.30 8.76
N GLN A 11 10.33 3.39 9.68
CA GLN A 11 11.72 3.04 10.02
C GLN A 11 12.40 2.27 8.89
N ASP A 12 11.64 1.46 8.18
CA ASP A 12 12.07 0.72 7.01
C ASP A 12 11.24 1.21 5.81
N PRO A 13 11.88 1.66 4.71
CA PRO A 13 11.18 2.19 3.54
C PRO A 13 10.16 1.20 2.98
N GLY A 14 9.03 1.73 2.50
CA GLY A 14 7.95 0.95 1.93
C GLY A 14 7.31 1.59 0.71
N GLY A 15 6.35 0.90 0.10
CA GLY A 15 5.64 1.39 -1.08
C GLY A 15 4.93 2.74 -0.87
N GLU A 16 4.45 3.00 0.36
CA GLU A 16 3.82 4.26 0.74
C GLU A 16 4.78 5.46 0.62
N ASP A 17 6.05 5.28 1.02
CA ASP A 17 7.08 6.31 0.90
C ASP A 17 7.37 6.63 -0.56
N THR A 18 7.38 5.61 -1.42
CA THR A 18 7.57 5.75 -2.88
C THR A 18 6.40 6.51 -3.50
N VAL A 19 5.16 6.18 -3.15
CA VAL A 19 3.96 6.87 -3.64
C VAL A 19 3.98 8.34 -3.26
N PHE A 20 4.29 8.67 -2.00
CA PHE A 20 4.42 10.05 -1.56
C PHE A 20 5.44 10.84 -2.39
N GLN A 21 6.63 10.27 -2.62
CA GLN A 21 7.69 10.92 -3.40
C GLN A 21 7.28 11.12 -4.87
N GLN A 22 6.66 10.10 -5.47
CA GLN A 22 6.19 10.15 -6.85
C GLN A 22 5.06 11.19 -7.03
N GLU A 23 4.07 11.25 -6.13
CA GLU A 23 3.00 12.23 -6.19
C GLU A 23 3.51 13.66 -5.98
N ALA A 24 4.41 13.87 -5.00
CA ALA A 24 5.02 15.18 -4.78
C ALA A 24 5.79 15.66 -6.01
N SER A 25 6.59 14.78 -6.63
CA SER A 25 7.34 15.09 -7.86
C SER A 25 6.41 15.37 -9.05
N LEU A 26 5.34 14.58 -9.20
CA LEU A 26 4.36 14.74 -10.28
C LEU A 26 3.62 16.08 -10.19
N LEU A 27 3.17 16.44 -9.00
CA LEU A 27 2.46 17.69 -8.77
C LEU A 27 3.37 18.93 -8.92
N ALA A 28 4.65 18.81 -8.55
CA ALA A 28 5.62 19.89 -8.65
C ALA A 28 5.95 20.30 -10.10
N GLN A 29 5.53 19.52 -11.10
CA GLN A 29 5.69 19.89 -12.52
C GLN A 29 4.84 21.11 -12.90
N ASP A 30 3.63 21.25 -12.31
CA ASP A 30 2.66 22.26 -12.72
C ASP A 30 2.15 23.11 -11.54
N HIS A 31 2.53 22.77 -10.30
CA HIS A 31 2.03 23.40 -9.09
C HIS A 31 3.16 23.77 -8.14
N GLU A 32 2.90 24.74 -7.27
CA GLU A 32 3.81 25.06 -6.17
C GLU A 32 3.60 24.06 -5.02
N VAL A 33 4.55 23.17 -4.82
CA VAL A 33 4.46 22.06 -3.84
C VAL A 33 5.47 22.26 -2.73
N LEU A 34 4.98 22.26 -1.49
CA LEU A 34 5.80 22.19 -0.29
C LEU A 34 5.58 20.83 0.41
N THR A 35 6.64 20.17 0.82
CA THR A 35 6.55 18.94 1.60
C THR A 35 6.97 19.16 3.04
N ILE A 36 6.22 18.57 3.99
CA ILE A 36 6.62 18.42 5.39
C ILE A 36 6.76 16.94 5.69
N THR A 37 7.97 16.54 6.04
CA THR A 37 8.24 15.15 6.39
C THR A 37 8.59 14.98 7.85
N PHE A 38 8.18 13.86 8.41
CA PHE A 38 8.51 13.41 9.75
C PHE A 38 9.17 12.03 9.65
N GLN A 39 9.98 11.68 10.65
CA GLN A 39 10.72 10.41 10.67
C GLN A 39 10.42 9.64 11.95
N ASN A 40 9.97 8.38 11.82
CA ASN A 40 9.82 7.49 12.95
C ASN A 40 11.18 6.98 13.43
N LYS A 41 11.46 7.13 14.73
CA LYS A 41 12.74 6.75 15.34
C LYS A 41 12.68 5.35 15.91
N LYS A 42 13.86 4.67 15.98
CA LYS A 42 14.02 3.34 16.62
C LYS A 42 14.33 3.48 18.11
N GLY A 43 14.17 2.40 18.84
CA GLY A 43 14.55 2.31 20.26
C GLY A 43 13.71 3.19 21.19
N TRP A 44 14.32 3.69 22.27
CA TRP A 44 13.64 4.48 23.31
C TRP A 44 13.05 5.80 22.78
N ARG A 45 13.73 6.43 21.81
CA ARG A 45 13.22 7.65 21.13
C ARG A 45 11.93 7.37 20.36
N GLY A 46 11.81 6.18 19.76
CA GLY A 46 10.57 5.73 19.13
C GLY A 46 9.45 5.49 20.13
N ALA A 47 9.76 4.93 21.30
CA ALA A 47 8.79 4.76 22.38
C ALA A 47 8.25 6.12 22.88
N LEU A 48 9.12 7.11 23.08
CA LEU A 48 8.68 8.48 23.41
C LEU A 48 7.82 9.11 22.30
N GLN A 49 8.16 8.90 21.02
CA GLN A 49 7.32 9.35 19.91
C GLN A 49 5.94 8.70 19.94
N THR A 50 5.87 7.42 20.29
CA THR A 50 4.57 6.69 20.37
C THR A 50 3.66 7.32 21.42
N VAL A 51 4.17 7.59 22.61
CA VAL A 51 3.40 8.28 23.67
C VAL A 51 3.09 9.72 23.28
N GLY A 52 4.09 10.47 22.79
CA GLY A 52 3.92 11.85 22.36
C GLY A 52 2.98 12.01 21.16
N SER A 53 2.73 10.95 20.39
CA SER A 53 1.86 11.01 19.21
C SER A 53 0.39 11.29 19.53
N PHE A 54 -0.07 11.04 20.78
CA PHE A 54 -1.42 11.37 21.20
C PHE A 54 -1.75 12.86 21.00
N TRP A 55 -0.81 13.74 21.40
CA TRP A 55 -1.02 15.18 21.28
C TRP A 55 0.30 15.89 20.94
N ASN A 56 0.81 15.63 19.74
CA ASN A 56 2.11 16.17 19.31
C ASN A 56 2.01 17.65 18.95
N ILE A 57 2.14 18.51 19.98
CA ILE A 57 2.09 19.95 19.82
C ILE A 57 3.25 20.51 18.99
N PHE A 58 4.42 19.86 19.02
CA PHE A 58 5.58 20.28 18.21
C PHE A 58 5.35 20.05 16.72
N ALA A 59 4.78 18.88 16.35
CA ALA A 59 4.39 18.63 14.98
C ALA A 59 3.27 19.59 14.53
N ALA A 60 2.28 19.82 15.39
CA ALA A 60 1.19 20.76 15.13
C ALA A 60 1.70 22.19 14.92
N GLN A 61 2.64 22.67 15.76
CA GLN A 61 3.26 23.98 15.62
C GLN A 61 4.05 24.09 14.32
N ARG A 62 4.88 23.09 13.99
CA ARG A 62 5.65 23.06 12.73
C ARG A 62 4.73 23.14 11.50
N VAL A 63 3.62 22.38 11.51
CA VAL A 63 2.63 22.41 10.43
C VAL A 63 1.97 23.80 10.35
N LYS A 64 1.57 24.38 11.49
CA LYS A 64 0.99 25.73 11.56
C LYS A 64 1.92 26.79 10.99
N GLU A 65 3.19 26.79 11.36
CA GLU A 65 4.20 27.75 10.85
C GLU A 65 4.34 27.64 9.33
N LYS A 66 4.43 26.41 8.81
CA LYS A 66 4.53 26.19 7.37
C LYS A 66 3.26 26.61 6.62
N ILE A 67 2.06 26.37 7.18
CA ILE A 67 0.82 26.85 6.60
C ILE A 67 0.78 28.38 6.57
N ASN A 68 1.15 29.05 7.64
CA ASN A 68 1.13 30.51 7.72
C ASN A 68 2.10 31.17 6.72
N THR A 69 3.28 30.58 6.49
CA THR A 69 4.27 31.11 5.54
C THR A 69 3.96 30.74 4.11
N PHE A 70 3.59 29.49 3.86
CA PHE A 70 3.33 28.97 2.51
C PHE A 70 1.94 29.31 2.00
N LYS A 71 0.93 29.47 2.88
CA LYS A 71 -0.48 29.74 2.55
C LYS A 71 -1.04 28.79 1.50
N PRO A 72 -1.05 27.47 1.79
CA PRO A 72 -1.51 26.47 0.81
C PRO A 72 -3.01 26.60 0.54
N ASP A 73 -3.41 26.31 -0.71
CA ASP A 73 -4.81 26.16 -1.10
C ASP A 73 -5.39 24.87 -0.53
N ILE A 74 -4.56 23.84 -0.36
CA ILE A 74 -4.93 22.51 0.13
C ILE A 74 -3.78 21.84 0.85
N VAL A 75 -4.12 20.97 1.83
CA VAL A 75 -3.16 20.08 2.49
C VAL A 75 -3.49 18.62 2.16
N HIS A 76 -2.52 17.88 1.66
CA HIS A 76 -2.63 16.43 1.43
C HIS A 76 -1.79 15.65 2.45
N ILE A 77 -2.43 14.73 3.18
CA ILE A 77 -1.80 13.93 4.24
C ILE A 77 -1.70 12.49 3.75
N HIS A 78 -0.47 11.95 3.64
CA HIS A 78 -0.25 10.54 3.32
C HIS A 78 -0.13 9.68 4.58
N ASN A 79 0.54 10.19 5.62
CA ASN A 79 0.75 9.41 6.83
C ASN A 79 0.96 10.32 8.05
N THR A 80 0.31 9.97 9.16
CA THR A 80 0.47 10.68 10.45
C THR A 80 1.04 9.80 11.55
N HIS A 81 1.49 8.57 11.23
CA HIS A 81 1.83 7.55 12.21
C HIS A 81 3.04 7.95 13.07
N TYR A 82 2.85 7.98 14.38
CA TYR A 82 3.78 8.38 15.44
C TYR A 82 4.33 9.80 15.33
N ALA A 83 5.35 10.04 14.49
CA ALA A 83 6.15 11.26 14.53
C ALA A 83 5.37 12.54 14.22
N ALA A 84 4.36 12.49 13.38
CA ALA A 84 3.45 13.62 13.16
C ALA A 84 2.31 13.64 14.20
N GLY A 85 1.66 12.50 14.38
CA GLY A 85 0.46 12.33 15.24
C GLY A 85 -0.82 12.92 14.61
N PRO A 86 -2.00 12.46 15.06
CA PRO A 86 -3.28 12.88 14.49
C PRO A 86 -3.67 14.35 14.78
N VAL A 87 -3.02 15.02 15.74
CA VAL A 87 -3.35 16.40 16.12
C VAL A 87 -3.13 17.39 14.98
N ILE A 88 -2.24 17.08 14.03
CA ILE A 88 -2.03 17.95 12.86
C ILE A 88 -3.31 18.12 12.02
N VAL A 89 -4.16 17.08 11.91
CA VAL A 89 -5.47 17.15 11.24
C VAL A 89 -6.36 18.23 11.86
N ARG A 90 -6.37 18.30 13.21
CA ARG A 90 -7.13 19.31 13.94
C ARG A 90 -6.55 20.71 13.75
N THR A 91 -5.23 20.82 13.70
CA THR A 91 -4.51 22.08 13.49
C THR A 91 -4.82 22.64 12.10
N ILE A 92 -4.76 21.84 11.05
CA ILE A 92 -5.10 22.23 9.68
C ILE A 92 -6.56 22.70 9.60
N ALA A 93 -7.48 21.90 10.17
CA ALA A 93 -8.89 22.26 10.20
C ALA A 93 -9.18 23.59 10.94
N LYS A 94 -8.48 23.84 12.08
CA LYS A 94 -8.59 25.09 12.85
C LYS A 94 -8.09 26.30 12.05
N LEU A 95 -7.12 26.12 11.17
CA LEU A 95 -6.61 27.18 10.29
C LEU A 95 -7.52 27.41 9.06
N GLY A 96 -8.59 26.64 8.92
CA GLY A 96 -9.54 26.80 7.83
C GLY A 96 -9.10 26.26 6.49
N ILE A 97 -7.97 25.53 6.42
CA ILE A 97 -7.45 24.99 5.16
C ILE A 97 -8.15 23.65 4.85
N PRO A 98 -8.62 23.42 3.59
CA PRO A 98 -9.14 22.13 3.17
C PRO A 98 -8.04 21.06 3.20
N GLN A 99 -8.40 19.83 3.57
CA GLN A 99 -7.43 18.75 3.70
C GLN A 99 -7.95 17.42 3.15
N VAL A 100 -7.07 16.72 2.48
CA VAL A 100 -7.30 15.38 1.93
C VAL A 100 -6.35 14.40 2.62
N MET A 101 -6.81 13.16 2.83
CA MET A 101 -5.98 12.11 3.43
C MET A 101 -6.02 10.84 2.58
N THR A 102 -4.84 10.37 2.13
CA THR A 102 -4.71 9.06 1.51
C THR A 102 -4.57 7.97 2.56
N LEU A 103 -5.41 6.94 2.44
CA LEU A 103 -5.43 5.77 3.32
C LEU A 103 -4.68 4.62 2.65
N HIS A 104 -3.37 4.52 2.91
CA HIS A 104 -2.51 3.47 2.34
C HIS A 104 -2.67 2.11 3.01
N ASN A 105 -3.25 2.08 4.21
CA ASN A 105 -3.44 0.89 5.03
C ASN A 105 -4.63 1.09 5.99
N PHE A 106 -4.96 0.05 6.77
CA PHE A 106 -6.13 0.07 7.67
C PHE A 106 -5.80 0.52 9.10
N ARG A 107 -4.74 1.29 9.31
CA ARG A 107 -4.29 1.70 10.65
C ARG A 107 -5.30 2.55 11.42
N LEU A 108 -6.15 3.31 10.75
CA LEU A 108 -7.23 4.05 11.41
C LEU A 108 -8.25 3.12 12.09
N LEU A 109 -8.31 1.85 11.69
CA LEU A 109 -9.24 0.85 12.19
C LEU A 109 -8.56 -0.15 13.13
N CYS A 110 -7.36 -0.62 12.75
CA CYS A 110 -6.67 -1.69 13.44
C CYS A 110 -5.19 -1.36 13.67
N PRO A 111 -4.66 -1.57 14.88
CA PRO A 111 -3.23 -1.39 15.16
C PRO A 111 -2.27 -2.17 14.26
N SER A 112 -2.68 -3.35 13.74
CA SER A 112 -1.85 -4.13 12.80
C SER A 112 -1.64 -3.43 11.46
N ALA A 113 -2.52 -2.52 11.06
CA ALA A 113 -2.58 -1.83 9.77
C ALA A 113 -2.94 -2.72 8.57
N THR A 114 -2.67 -4.01 8.60
CA THR A 114 -2.91 -4.96 7.50
C THR A 114 -4.14 -5.84 7.72
N LEU A 115 -4.84 -5.68 8.87
CA LEU A 115 -5.93 -6.56 9.30
C LEU A 115 -5.51 -8.04 9.31
N TYR A 116 -4.24 -8.30 9.59
CA TYR A 116 -3.61 -9.61 9.61
C TYR A 116 -2.79 -9.77 10.89
N HIS A 117 -2.88 -10.96 11.50
CA HIS A 117 -2.11 -11.33 12.68
C HIS A 117 -2.11 -12.85 12.86
N HIS A 118 -0.97 -13.42 13.30
CA HIS A 118 -0.79 -14.84 13.54
C HIS A 118 -1.36 -15.74 12.43
N ASN A 119 -0.91 -15.48 11.20
CA ASN A 119 -1.23 -16.27 10.00
C ASN A 119 -2.71 -16.31 9.58
N HIS A 120 -3.54 -15.36 10.06
CA HIS A 120 -4.93 -15.24 9.63
C HIS A 120 -5.41 -13.78 9.56
N LEU A 121 -6.47 -13.55 8.80
CA LEU A 121 -7.14 -12.26 8.71
C LEU A 121 -7.89 -12.00 10.04
N PHE A 122 -7.79 -10.74 10.48
CA PHE A 122 -8.32 -10.30 11.76
C PHE A 122 -9.20 -9.05 11.53
N LEU A 123 -10.51 -9.26 11.46
CA LEU A 123 -11.47 -8.24 11.03
C LEU A 123 -12.25 -7.60 12.18
N ASP A 124 -12.13 -8.11 13.39
CA ASP A 124 -12.90 -7.63 14.56
C ASP A 124 -12.76 -6.12 14.78
N SER A 125 -11.56 -5.58 14.59
CA SER A 125 -11.28 -4.16 14.79
C SER A 125 -12.09 -3.23 13.86
N ILE A 126 -12.65 -3.73 12.77
CA ILE A 126 -13.48 -2.94 11.86
C ILE A 126 -14.80 -2.56 12.54
N HIS A 127 -15.33 -3.48 13.39
CA HIS A 127 -16.64 -3.38 14.01
C HIS A 127 -16.61 -3.09 15.52
N GLU A 128 -15.46 -3.31 16.18
CA GLU A 128 -15.30 -3.01 17.58
C GLU A 128 -15.26 -1.50 17.86
N ASN A 129 -15.98 -1.05 18.89
CA ASN A 129 -15.92 0.36 19.33
C ASN A 129 -14.51 0.72 19.81
N PHE A 130 -13.87 -0.16 20.59
CA PHE A 130 -12.44 -0.12 20.89
C PHE A 130 -11.83 -1.47 20.51
N PRO A 131 -10.68 -1.54 19.82
CA PRO A 131 -10.14 -2.77 19.26
C PRO A 131 -9.51 -3.67 20.35
N TRP A 132 -10.34 -4.16 21.28
CA TRP A 132 -9.91 -5.01 22.40
C TRP A 132 -9.34 -6.34 21.91
N THR A 133 -9.92 -6.90 20.87
CA THR A 133 -9.42 -8.17 20.30
C THR A 133 -8.01 -7.99 19.75
N ALA A 134 -7.72 -6.89 19.07
CA ALA A 134 -6.35 -6.57 18.63
C ALA A 134 -5.37 -6.44 19.80
N VAL A 135 -5.81 -5.81 20.91
CA VAL A 135 -4.97 -5.64 22.11
C VAL A 135 -4.66 -7.00 22.77
N ARG A 136 -5.67 -7.86 22.93
CA ARG A 136 -5.50 -9.21 23.49
C ARG A 136 -4.56 -10.06 22.63
N GLN A 137 -4.67 -9.96 21.33
CA GLN A 137 -3.84 -10.69 20.38
C GLN A 137 -2.45 -10.07 20.19
N LYS A 138 -2.14 -8.92 20.82
CA LYS A 138 -0.84 -8.21 20.67
C LYS A 138 -0.54 -7.85 19.21
N ALA A 139 -1.56 -7.42 18.45
CA ALA A 139 -1.55 -7.28 17.00
C ALA A 139 -0.52 -6.26 16.46
N PHE A 140 0.16 -5.51 17.33
CA PHE A 140 1.22 -4.59 16.94
C PHE A 140 2.53 -4.92 17.68
N ASN A 141 3.57 -5.29 16.91
CA ASN A 141 4.90 -5.66 17.40
C ASN A 141 4.87 -6.71 18.53
N SER A 142 3.92 -7.64 18.52
CA SER A 142 3.74 -8.70 19.51
C SER A 142 3.71 -8.19 20.97
N SER A 143 3.24 -6.97 21.18
CA SER A 143 3.23 -6.31 22.49
C SER A 143 1.83 -5.78 22.84
N THR A 144 1.25 -6.26 23.95
CA THR A 144 -0.03 -5.78 24.47
C THR A 144 -0.01 -4.28 24.76
N LEU A 145 1.06 -3.79 25.43
CA LEU A 145 1.19 -2.39 25.80
C LEU A 145 1.28 -1.48 24.56
N LYS A 146 2.12 -1.83 23.59
CA LYS A 146 2.27 -1.04 22.36
C LYS A 146 0.97 -1.04 21.54
N THR A 147 0.30 -2.20 21.45
CA THR A 147 -0.99 -2.31 20.77
C THR A 147 -2.05 -1.46 21.47
N PHE A 148 -2.12 -1.51 22.80
CA PHE A 148 -3.07 -0.72 23.57
C PHE A 148 -2.84 0.80 23.38
N ILE A 149 -1.61 1.27 23.53
CA ILE A 149 -1.26 2.69 23.37
C ILE A 149 -1.67 3.16 21.97
N LEU A 150 -1.36 2.38 20.93
CA LEU A 150 -1.71 2.74 19.57
C LEU A 150 -3.23 2.73 19.34
N ALA A 151 -3.92 1.70 19.81
CA ALA A 151 -5.38 1.59 19.76
C ALA A 151 -6.06 2.76 20.46
N LEU A 152 -5.60 3.11 21.66
CA LEU A 152 -6.12 4.21 22.46
C LEU A 152 -5.94 5.56 21.74
N ASN A 153 -4.78 5.80 21.13
CA ASN A 153 -4.52 7.02 20.35
C ASN A 153 -5.57 7.20 19.25
N TYR A 154 -5.72 6.22 18.37
CA TYR A 154 -6.68 6.32 17.25
C TYR A 154 -8.14 6.37 17.73
N TRP A 155 -8.47 5.63 18.79
CA TRP A 155 -9.80 5.62 19.40
C TRP A 155 -10.16 6.99 20.00
N VAL A 156 -9.26 7.61 20.78
CA VAL A 156 -9.47 8.97 21.35
C VAL A 156 -9.71 9.96 20.21
N HIS A 157 -8.86 9.96 19.18
CA HIS A 157 -9.01 10.86 18.04
C HIS A 157 -10.31 10.63 17.26
N ARG A 158 -10.78 9.37 17.19
CA ARG A 158 -12.10 9.06 16.65
C ARG A 158 -13.22 9.66 17.52
N ARG A 159 -13.15 9.46 18.85
CA ARG A 159 -14.18 9.94 19.81
C ARG A 159 -14.30 11.46 19.82
N ILE A 160 -13.19 12.18 19.73
CA ILE A 160 -13.19 13.66 19.68
C ILE A 160 -13.39 14.23 18.27
N GLY A 161 -13.73 13.38 17.29
CA GLY A 161 -14.09 13.78 15.94
C GLY A 161 -12.94 14.31 15.09
N THR A 162 -11.69 13.91 15.35
CA THR A 162 -10.52 14.35 14.54
C THR A 162 -10.68 13.95 13.10
N TRP A 163 -11.06 12.68 12.83
CA TRP A 163 -11.21 12.15 11.50
C TRP A 163 -12.36 12.79 10.70
N LYS A 164 -13.39 13.30 11.36
CA LYS A 164 -14.49 14.06 10.74
C LYS A 164 -14.05 15.45 10.20
N LYS A 165 -12.84 15.87 10.48
CA LYS A 165 -12.28 17.16 10.02
C LYS A 165 -11.55 17.07 8.68
N VAL A 166 -11.35 15.88 8.14
CA VAL A 166 -10.81 15.64 6.80
C VAL A 166 -11.93 15.83 5.78
N ASN A 167 -11.68 16.62 4.73
CA ASN A 167 -12.70 16.95 3.72
C ASN A 167 -12.91 15.82 2.72
N ARG A 168 -11.83 15.12 2.32
CA ARG A 168 -11.89 13.95 1.46
C ARG A 168 -10.86 12.91 1.88
N TYR A 169 -11.26 11.65 1.79
CA TYR A 169 -10.39 10.50 1.94
C TYR A 169 -10.13 9.85 0.59
N ILE A 170 -8.89 9.48 0.35
CA ILE A 170 -8.50 8.69 -0.83
C ILE A 170 -8.24 7.27 -0.37
N THR A 171 -8.94 6.31 -0.95
CA THR A 171 -8.65 4.88 -0.85
C THR A 171 -8.07 4.40 -2.18
N LEU A 172 -7.19 3.41 -2.13
CA LEU A 172 -6.48 2.94 -3.31
C LEU A 172 -7.31 1.97 -4.16
N THR A 173 -8.34 1.36 -3.55
CA THR A 173 -9.21 0.34 -4.15
C THR A 173 -10.64 0.51 -3.66
N SER A 174 -11.62 -0.03 -4.42
CA SER A 174 -13.03 -0.05 -4.01
C SER A 174 -13.21 -0.95 -2.78
N PHE A 175 -12.47 -2.05 -2.68
CA PHE A 175 -12.45 -2.90 -1.51
C PHE A 175 -12.09 -2.13 -0.24
N ALA A 176 -10.98 -1.36 -0.27
CA ALA A 176 -10.57 -0.55 0.88
C ALA A 176 -11.63 0.50 1.24
N ARG A 177 -12.24 1.15 0.24
CA ARG A 177 -13.34 2.09 0.44
C ARG A 177 -14.51 1.45 1.20
N GLU A 178 -14.93 0.26 0.79
CA GLU A 178 -16.03 -0.44 1.45
C GLU A 178 -15.72 -0.77 2.90
N ILE A 179 -14.52 -1.24 3.21
CA ILE A 179 -14.06 -1.50 4.58
C ILE A 179 -14.17 -0.23 5.44
N PHE A 180 -13.66 0.91 4.95
CA PHE A 180 -13.71 2.17 5.69
C PHE A 180 -15.13 2.70 5.87
N VAL A 181 -15.97 2.62 4.84
CA VAL A 181 -17.38 3.07 4.88
C VAL A 181 -18.19 2.24 5.89
N LYS A 182 -17.97 0.92 5.93
CA LYS A 182 -18.68 0.00 6.83
C LYS A 182 -18.10 -0.04 8.26
N SER A 183 -17.02 0.70 8.53
CA SER A 183 -16.28 0.64 9.79
C SER A 183 -16.87 1.55 10.87
N THR A 184 -16.36 1.36 12.10
CA THR A 184 -16.68 2.21 13.27
C THR A 184 -16.13 3.63 13.19
N LEU A 185 -15.43 4.02 12.12
CA LEU A 185 -15.09 5.43 11.88
C LEU A 185 -16.33 6.29 11.66
N ASN A 186 -17.40 5.69 11.18
CA ASN A 186 -18.70 6.35 10.95
C ASN A 186 -18.55 7.66 10.16
N LEU A 187 -17.87 7.53 8.99
CA LEU A 187 -17.67 8.61 8.03
C LEU A 187 -18.64 8.41 6.85
N LEU A 188 -19.13 9.51 6.30
CA LEU A 188 -20.10 9.46 5.20
C LEU A 188 -19.45 8.92 3.91
N PRO A 189 -20.14 8.05 3.14
CA PRO A 189 -19.59 7.43 1.95
C PRO A 189 -19.09 8.39 0.87
N HIS A 190 -19.69 9.58 0.73
CA HIS A 190 -19.30 10.60 -0.24
C HIS A 190 -17.95 11.27 0.08
N LEU A 191 -17.44 11.12 1.32
CA LEU A 191 -16.12 11.62 1.68
C LEU A 191 -14.99 10.77 1.11
N PHE A 192 -15.28 9.57 0.60
CA PHE A 192 -14.28 8.63 0.08
C PHE A 192 -14.25 8.64 -1.44
N ALA A 193 -13.10 8.95 -2.00
CA ALA A 193 -12.78 8.79 -3.41
C ALA A 193 -11.82 7.60 -3.61
N VAL A 194 -12.02 6.83 -4.69
CA VAL A 194 -11.09 5.77 -5.09
C VAL A 194 -10.10 6.33 -6.10
N LYS A 195 -8.82 6.36 -5.72
CA LYS A 195 -7.72 6.79 -6.59
C LYS A 195 -6.57 5.78 -6.47
N PRO A 196 -6.37 4.93 -7.49
CA PRO A 196 -5.26 3.99 -7.52
C PRO A 196 -3.90 4.67 -7.41
N ASN A 197 -2.89 3.92 -6.98
CA ASN A 197 -1.49 4.32 -7.18
C ASN A 197 -1.15 4.36 -8.66
N PHE A 198 0.01 4.91 -8.99
CA PHE A 198 0.55 4.94 -10.35
C PHE A 198 2.03 4.59 -10.34
N VAL A 199 2.56 4.28 -11.51
CA VAL A 199 4.01 4.18 -11.76
C VAL A 199 4.34 4.92 -13.05
N PHE A 200 5.56 5.45 -13.15
CA PHE A 200 6.03 6.03 -14.40
C PHE A 200 6.25 4.93 -15.45
N PRO A 201 5.84 5.17 -16.72
CA PRO A 201 6.05 4.22 -17.78
C PRO A 201 7.54 3.93 -17.96
N THR A 202 7.84 2.69 -18.26
CA THR A 202 9.23 2.27 -18.52
C THR A 202 9.26 1.40 -19.76
N THR A 203 10.15 1.75 -20.69
CA THR A 203 10.38 0.94 -21.88
C THR A 203 11.47 -0.08 -21.56
N VAL A 204 11.10 -1.36 -21.48
CA VAL A 204 12.02 -2.47 -21.28
C VAL A 204 11.88 -3.43 -22.45
N ALA A 205 13.00 -3.77 -23.09
CA ALA A 205 13.01 -4.80 -24.12
C ALA A 205 12.91 -6.18 -23.48
N ARG A 206 11.86 -6.93 -23.83
CA ARG A 206 11.64 -8.31 -23.34
C ARG A 206 12.64 -9.25 -24.01
N LYS A 207 13.43 -10.00 -23.22
CA LYS A 207 14.42 -10.98 -23.66
C LYS A 207 14.05 -12.35 -23.13
N VAL A 208 12.97 -12.96 -23.62
CA VAL A 208 12.54 -14.28 -23.15
C VAL A 208 13.52 -15.35 -23.57
N THR A 209 14.38 -15.80 -22.67
CA THR A 209 15.32 -16.91 -22.92
C THR A 209 14.90 -18.19 -22.21
N THR A 210 14.46 -18.11 -20.97
CA THR A 210 14.03 -19.28 -20.17
C THR A 210 12.80 -18.91 -19.35
N PRO A 211 11.68 -19.64 -19.46
CA PRO A 211 10.45 -19.27 -18.75
C PRO A 211 10.61 -19.47 -17.23
N TYR A 212 10.37 -18.41 -16.46
CA TYR A 212 10.32 -18.42 -15.00
C TYR A 212 9.17 -17.54 -14.49
N PHE A 213 8.71 -17.81 -13.27
CA PHE A 213 7.85 -16.92 -12.51
C PHE A 213 8.70 -16.05 -11.59
N ILE A 214 8.20 -14.87 -11.23
CA ILE A 214 8.95 -13.96 -10.40
C ILE A 214 8.13 -13.48 -9.20
N TYR A 215 8.76 -13.45 -8.04
CA TYR A 215 8.27 -12.78 -6.84
C TYR A 215 9.14 -11.55 -6.57
N VAL A 216 8.50 -10.41 -6.37
CA VAL A 216 9.17 -9.15 -6.00
C VAL A 216 8.45 -8.57 -4.79
N GLY A 217 9.13 -8.51 -3.64
CA GLY A 217 8.52 -7.95 -2.44
C GLY A 217 9.32 -8.18 -1.16
N ARG A 218 8.80 -7.63 -0.06
CA ARG A 218 9.37 -7.85 1.27
C ARG A 218 9.25 -9.33 1.65
N LEU A 219 10.34 -9.90 2.16
CA LEU A 219 10.35 -11.27 2.66
C LEU A 219 9.83 -11.29 4.11
N SER A 220 8.51 -11.31 4.24
CA SER A 220 7.80 -11.32 5.52
C SER A 220 6.59 -12.25 5.44
N GLU A 221 6.09 -12.65 6.62
CA GLU A 221 5.07 -13.69 6.76
C GLU A 221 3.79 -13.33 6.00
N GLU A 222 3.31 -12.09 6.18
CA GLU A 222 2.07 -11.60 5.56
C GLU A 222 2.12 -11.54 4.03
N LYS A 223 3.32 -11.61 3.43
CA LYS A 223 3.51 -11.65 1.98
C LYS A 223 3.41 -13.06 1.38
N GLY A 224 3.25 -14.11 2.22
CA GLY A 224 2.97 -15.47 1.77
C GLY A 224 4.11 -16.17 1.04
N ILE A 225 5.34 -15.65 1.13
CA ILE A 225 6.50 -16.16 0.37
C ILE A 225 6.82 -17.61 0.72
N LEU A 226 6.61 -18.07 1.96
CA LEU A 226 6.89 -19.44 2.36
C LEU A 226 5.91 -20.44 1.71
N ASN A 227 4.63 -20.10 1.64
CA ASN A 227 3.62 -20.92 0.95
C ASN A 227 3.94 -21.03 -0.55
N LEU A 228 4.40 -19.92 -1.15
CA LEU A 228 4.84 -19.91 -2.54
C LEU A 228 6.04 -20.86 -2.76
N ILE A 229 7.08 -20.77 -1.92
CA ILE A 229 8.26 -21.64 -2.00
C ILE A 229 7.83 -23.12 -1.89
N ASP A 230 6.93 -23.46 -0.97
CA ASP A 230 6.45 -24.83 -0.79
C ASP A 230 5.69 -25.36 -2.03
N ALA A 231 5.00 -24.50 -2.78
CA ALA A 231 4.38 -24.85 -4.05
C ALA A 231 5.41 -25.10 -5.15
N PHE A 232 6.49 -24.30 -5.20
CA PHE A 232 7.55 -24.47 -6.19
C PHE A 232 8.47 -25.67 -5.91
N ILE A 233 8.73 -26.00 -4.64
CA ILE A 233 9.44 -27.23 -4.27
C ILE A 233 8.66 -28.48 -4.72
N ALA A 234 7.33 -28.41 -4.72
CA ALA A 234 6.45 -29.50 -5.14
C ALA A 234 6.13 -29.48 -6.65
N SER A 235 6.83 -28.70 -7.45
CA SER A 235 6.60 -28.55 -8.90
C SER A 235 7.91 -28.31 -9.64
N ASP A 236 7.89 -28.47 -10.97
CA ASP A 236 9.05 -28.25 -11.85
C ASP A 236 9.14 -26.81 -12.38
N PHE A 237 8.25 -25.91 -11.94
CA PHE A 237 8.26 -24.51 -12.36
C PHE A 237 9.48 -23.78 -11.80
N LYS A 238 10.02 -22.81 -12.58
CA LYS A 238 11.14 -21.99 -12.14
C LYS A 238 10.65 -20.71 -11.46
N LEU A 239 11.23 -20.39 -10.30
CA LEU A 239 10.95 -19.21 -9.51
C LEU A 239 12.20 -18.37 -9.31
N GLN A 240 12.08 -17.07 -9.57
CA GLN A 240 13.04 -16.06 -9.10
C GLN A 240 12.42 -15.26 -7.97
N ILE A 241 13.15 -15.10 -6.88
CA ILE A 241 12.73 -14.35 -5.68
C ILE A 241 13.62 -13.12 -5.55
N ILE A 242 13.00 -11.93 -5.49
CA ILE A 242 13.69 -10.66 -5.27
C ILE A 242 13.09 -9.95 -4.06
N GLY A 243 13.97 -9.48 -3.18
CA GLY A 243 13.60 -8.69 -2.02
C GLY A 243 14.45 -8.99 -0.80
N GLY A 244 14.16 -8.29 0.29
CA GLY A 244 14.76 -8.50 1.59
C GLY A 244 13.69 -8.43 2.68
N GLY A 245 14.05 -8.81 3.91
CA GLY A 245 13.10 -8.73 5.01
C GLY A 245 13.37 -9.74 6.13
N PRO A 246 12.48 -9.79 7.14
CA PRO A 246 12.68 -10.62 8.34
C PRO A 246 12.85 -12.12 8.04
N LEU A 247 12.31 -12.61 6.93
CA LEU A 247 12.39 -14.03 6.54
C LEU A 247 13.57 -14.34 5.60
N GLU A 248 14.48 -13.43 5.36
CA GLU A 248 15.58 -13.61 4.39
C GLU A 248 16.42 -14.86 4.68
N GLU A 249 16.84 -15.08 5.93
CA GLU A 249 17.59 -16.27 6.31
C GLU A 249 16.77 -17.56 6.16
N VAL A 250 15.47 -17.50 6.43
CA VAL A 250 14.56 -18.64 6.27
C VAL A 250 14.41 -19.00 4.79
N VAL A 251 14.21 -17.98 3.95
CA VAL A 251 14.11 -18.14 2.48
C VAL A 251 15.42 -18.74 1.95
N ASN A 252 16.58 -18.18 2.30
CA ASN A 252 17.88 -18.71 1.87
C ASN A 252 18.06 -20.20 2.22
N ARG A 253 17.68 -20.60 3.44
CA ARG A 253 17.77 -22.02 3.85
C ARG A 253 16.82 -22.91 3.07
N ARG A 254 15.57 -22.45 2.81
CA ARG A 254 14.56 -23.25 2.10
C ARG A 254 14.87 -23.46 0.63
N VAL A 255 15.47 -22.46 -0.02
CA VAL A 255 15.79 -22.55 -1.46
C VAL A 255 17.14 -23.22 -1.72
N LYS A 256 17.97 -23.40 -0.69
CA LYS A 256 19.26 -24.06 -0.82
C LYS A 256 19.09 -25.50 -1.31
N GLY A 257 19.73 -25.82 -2.44
CA GLY A 257 19.64 -27.16 -3.06
C GLY A 257 18.40 -27.37 -3.92
N GLN A 258 17.53 -26.36 -4.09
CA GLN A 258 16.39 -26.43 -5.00
C GLN A 258 16.82 -25.91 -6.39
N PRO A 259 16.90 -26.76 -7.43
CA PRO A 259 17.45 -26.38 -8.74
C PRO A 259 16.54 -25.42 -9.51
N ASN A 260 15.26 -25.36 -9.14
CA ASN A 260 14.24 -24.57 -9.82
C ASN A 260 13.91 -23.24 -9.10
N ILE A 261 14.53 -22.94 -7.96
CA ILE A 261 14.28 -21.71 -7.20
C ILE A 261 15.57 -20.90 -7.02
N SER A 262 15.56 -19.64 -7.44
CA SER A 262 16.71 -18.74 -7.30
C SER A 262 16.34 -17.55 -6.44
N TYR A 263 17.04 -17.33 -5.33
CA TYR A 263 16.95 -16.11 -4.55
C TYR A 263 18.04 -15.13 -4.99
N LEU A 264 17.61 -13.95 -5.49
CA LEU A 264 18.50 -12.95 -6.10
C LEU A 264 18.84 -11.78 -5.16
N GLY A 265 18.37 -11.84 -3.91
CA GLY A 265 18.56 -10.78 -2.92
C GLY A 265 17.76 -9.52 -3.22
N PHE A 266 18.11 -8.43 -2.53
CA PHE A 266 17.54 -7.12 -2.80
C PHE A 266 18.13 -6.53 -4.08
N LYS A 267 17.26 -5.94 -4.92
CA LYS A 267 17.64 -5.25 -6.16
C LYS A 267 16.99 -3.88 -6.25
N LYS A 268 17.61 -2.99 -7.01
CA LYS A 268 17.02 -1.68 -7.34
C LYS A 268 15.96 -1.82 -8.43
N ARG A 269 15.05 -0.85 -8.50
CA ARG A 269 13.94 -0.84 -9.46
C ARG A 269 14.39 -1.08 -10.90
N ASP A 270 15.46 -0.44 -11.32
CA ASP A 270 15.97 -0.54 -12.69
C ASP A 270 16.53 -1.94 -13.03
N GLU A 271 16.97 -2.69 -12.03
CA GLU A 271 17.38 -4.09 -12.17
C GLU A 271 16.17 -5.05 -12.13
N ILE A 272 15.09 -4.68 -11.42
CA ILE A 272 13.89 -5.49 -11.24
C ILE A 272 13.04 -5.51 -12.51
N LEU A 273 12.81 -4.35 -13.13
CA LEU A 273 11.88 -4.25 -14.25
C LEU A 273 12.24 -5.12 -15.46
N PRO A 274 13.51 -5.26 -15.88
CA PRO A 274 13.88 -6.23 -16.91
C PRO A 274 13.56 -7.66 -16.55
N LEU A 275 13.80 -8.06 -15.28
CA LEU A 275 13.49 -9.41 -14.81
C LEU A 275 11.99 -9.67 -14.76
N VAL A 276 11.19 -8.65 -14.39
CA VAL A 276 9.73 -8.75 -14.42
C VAL A 276 9.23 -8.84 -15.86
N ALA A 277 9.78 -8.05 -16.78
CA ALA A 277 9.42 -8.09 -18.20
C ALA A 277 9.67 -9.47 -18.85
N ASP A 278 10.76 -10.14 -18.47
CA ASP A 278 11.15 -11.45 -19.00
C ASP A 278 10.40 -12.62 -18.32
N ALA A 279 9.74 -12.38 -17.18
CA ALA A 279 9.00 -13.41 -16.45
C ALA A 279 7.72 -13.86 -17.18
N GLN A 280 7.29 -15.09 -16.94
CA GLN A 280 5.97 -15.56 -17.39
C GLN A 280 4.83 -14.80 -16.70
N ALA A 281 4.98 -14.57 -15.40
CA ALA A 281 4.06 -13.75 -14.60
C ALA A 281 4.74 -13.33 -13.29
N LEU A 282 4.29 -12.18 -12.75
CA LEU A 282 4.56 -11.76 -11.39
C LEU A 282 3.66 -12.53 -10.42
N LEU A 283 4.21 -13.00 -9.30
CA LEU A 283 3.47 -13.69 -8.25
C LEU A 283 3.29 -12.78 -7.04
N VAL A 284 2.04 -12.65 -6.58
CA VAL A 284 1.68 -11.84 -5.40
C VAL A 284 0.89 -12.72 -4.42
N PRO A 285 1.56 -13.59 -3.64
CA PRO A 285 0.93 -14.60 -2.79
C PRO A 285 0.52 -14.06 -1.41
N SER A 286 0.27 -12.76 -1.26
CA SER A 286 -0.02 -12.12 0.03
C SER A 286 -1.21 -12.76 0.74
N ILE A 287 -1.05 -13.02 2.04
CA ILE A 287 -2.07 -13.61 2.92
C ILE A 287 -2.74 -12.57 3.82
N CYS A 288 -2.43 -11.29 3.61
CA CYS A 288 -3.06 -10.14 4.27
C CYS A 288 -3.81 -9.26 3.28
N PHE A 289 -4.57 -8.30 3.79
CA PHE A 289 -5.13 -7.24 2.96
C PHE A 289 -4.04 -6.24 2.59
N GLU A 290 -3.69 -6.23 1.33
CA GLU A 290 -2.79 -5.22 0.74
C GLU A 290 -3.52 -3.87 0.64
N GLY A 291 -2.74 -2.77 0.61
CA GLY A 291 -3.30 -1.50 0.16
C GLY A 291 -3.51 -1.51 -1.36
N MET A 292 -2.41 -1.42 -2.08
CA MET A 292 -2.31 -1.60 -3.53
C MET A 292 -0.84 -1.83 -3.88
N PRO A 293 -0.41 -3.08 -4.16
CA PRO A 293 0.98 -3.39 -4.46
C PRO A 293 1.47 -2.68 -5.73
N ILE A 294 2.49 -1.84 -5.60
CA ILE A 294 3.09 -1.12 -6.74
C ILE A 294 3.66 -2.10 -7.77
N THR A 295 4.17 -3.25 -7.31
CA THR A 295 4.73 -4.28 -8.17
C THR A 295 3.75 -4.82 -9.22
N ILE A 296 2.44 -4.81 -8.92
CA ILE A 296 1.40 -5.16 -9.90
C ILE A 296 1.37 -4.13 -11.04
N LEU A 297 1.41 -2.84 -10.68
CA LEU A 297 1.40 -1.76 -11.66
C LEU A 297 2.69 -1.77 -12.50
N GLU A 298 3.81 -2.05 -11.86
CA GLU A 298 5.11 -2.20 -12.54
C GLU A 298 5.08 -3.39 -13.51
N ALA A 299 4.51 -4.53 -13.13
CA ALA A 299 4.34 -5.66 -14.02
C ALA A 299 3.48 -5.31 -15.24
N TYR A 300 2.34 -4.65 -15.03
CA TYR A 300 1.48 -4.23 -16.13
C TYR A 300 2.15 -3.19 -17.04
N SER A 301 2.96 -2.29 -16.50
CA SER A 301 3.68 -1.28 -17.28
C SER A 301 4.67 -1.87 -18.28
N VAL A 302 5.17 -3.09 -18.00
CA VAL A 302 6.06 -3.85 -18.89
C VAL A 302 5.36 -5.03 -19.59
N GLY A 303 4.03 -5.09 -19.52
CA GLY A 303 3.22 -6.11 -20.20
C GLY A 303 3.25 -7.48 -19.53
N THR A 304 3.65 -7.59 -18.27
CA THR A 304 3.73 -8.85 -17.55
C THR A 304 2.45 -9.11 -16.77
N ALA A 305 1.90 -10.29 -16.94
CA ALA A 305 0.72 -10.73 -16.22
C ALA A 305 0.99 -10.97 -14.72
N VAL A 306 -0.08 -11.04 -13.94
CA VAL A 306 0.00 -11.19 -12.49
C VAL A 306 -0.84 -12.38 -12.02
N LEU A 307 -0.24 -13.29 -11.27
CA LEU A 307 -0.97 -14.31 -10.53
C LEU A 307 -0.94 -13.93 -9.05
N CYS A 308 -2.11 -13.72 -8.46
CA CYS A 308 -2.19 -13.22 -7.10
C CYS A 308 -3.15 -14.02 -6.22
N SER A 309 -3.04 -13.81 -4.91
CA SER A 309 -4.00 -14.36 -3.95
C SER A 309 -5.42 -13.84 -4.21
N ASN A 310 -6.41 -14.67 -3.95
CA ASN A 310 -7.84 -14.28 -3.98
C ASN A 310 -8.27 -13.58 -2.68
N ILE A 311 -7.38 -12.77 -2.07
CA ILE A 311 -7.57 -12.13 -0.77
C ILE A 311 -7.64 -10.61 -0.93
N GLY A 312 -8.62 -10.00 -0.25
CA GLY A 312 -8.75 -8.55 -0.12
C GLY A 312 -8.89 -7.84 -1.47
N PRO A 313 -8.11 -6.77 -1.70
CA PRO A 313 -8.21 -5.98 -2.93
C PRO A 313 -7.52 -6.60 -4.14
N LEU A 314 -6.73 -7.68 -3.97
CA LEU A 314 -5.92 -8.24 -5.06
C LEU A 314 -6.77 -8.71 -6.25
N PRO A 315 -7.91 -9.41 -6.08
CA PRO A 315 -8.77 -9.78 -7.20
C PRO A 315 -9.32 -8.58 -8.00
N GLU A 316 -9.53 -7.43 -7.34
CA GLU A 316 -10.00 -6.19 -8.00
C GLU A 316 -8.96 -5.64 -8.99
N LEU A 317 -7.68 -5.90 -8.75
CA LEU A 317 -6.58 -5.41 -9.57
C LEU A 317 -6.31 -6.30 -10.78
N ILE A 318 -6.95 -7.48 -10.85
CA ILE A 318 -6.73 -8.48 -11.89
C ILE A 318 -7.99 -8.62 -12.74
N ALA A 319 -7.90 -8.35 -14.02
CA ALA A 319 -8.92 -8.77 -14.96
C ALA A 319 -8.75 -10.27 -15.23
N THR A 320 -9.42 -11.10 -14.42
CA THR A 320 -9.26 -12.57 -14.43
C THR A 320 -9.37 -13.17 -15.85
N GLY A 321 -8.39 -13.96 -16.22
CA GLY A 321 -8.23 -14.54 -17.54
C GLY A 321 -7.63 -13.60 -18.59
N LYS A 322 -7.65 -12.27 -18.37
CA LYS A 322 -7.13 -11.26 -19.32
C LYS A 322 -5.76 -10.69 -18.91
N THR A 323 -5.58 -10.37 -17.63
CA THR A 323 -4.31 -9.84 -17.12
C THR A 323 -3.65 -10.75 -16.10
N GLY A 324 -4.29 -11.85 -15.73
CA GLY A 324 -3.78 -12.81 -14.77
C GLY A 324 -4.80 -13.80 -14.24
N LEU A 325 -4.43 -14.49 -13.17
CA LEU A 325 -5.27 -15.46 -12.46
C LEU A 325 -5.16 -15.24 -10.97
N THR A 326 -6.17 -15.72 -10.23
CA THR A 326 -6.16 -15.75 -8.77
C THR A 326 -6.03 -17.17 -8.24
N PHE A 327 -5.49 -17.31 -7.03
CA PHE A 327 -5.35 -18.57 -6.30
C PHE A 327 -5.56 -18.38 -4.80
N ASP A 328 -5.88 -19.47 -4.11
CA ASP A 328 -5.87 -19.52 -2.63
C ASP A 328 -4.41 -19.66 -2.15
N PRO A 329 -3.85 -18.64 -1.47
CA PRO A 329 -2.46 -18.67 -1.02
C PRO A 329 -2.19 -19.67 0.11
N HIS A 330 -3.22 -20.20 0.76
CA HIS A 330 -3.10 -21.22 1.80
C HIS A 330 -3.18 -22.66 1.23
N ASN A 331 -3.55 -22.79 -0.04
CA ASN A 331 -3.66 -24.08 -0.71
C ASN A 331 -2.55 -24.24 -1.76
N LYS A 332 -1.53 -25.01 -1.41
CA LYS A 332 -0.39 -25.33 -2.30
C LYS A 332 -0.84 -25.87 -3.66
N ASN A 333 -1.84 -26.74 -3.68
CA ASN A 333 -2.33 -27.35 -4.92
C ASN A 333 -3.06 -26.31 -5.80
N ASP A 334 -3.71 -25.32 -5.21
CA ASP A 334 -4.37 -24.26 -5.97
C ASP A 334 -3.34 -23.28 -6.56
N ILE A 335 -2.22 -23.01 -5.85
CA ILE A 335 -1.09 -22.29 -6.43
C ILE A 335 -0.55 -23.05 -7.64
N ILE A 336 -0.28 -24.34 -7.52
CA ILE A 336 0.23 -25.18 -8.62
C ILE A 336 -0.77 -25.22 -9.78
N ARG A 337 -2.07 -25.33 -9.49
CA ARG A 337 -3.14 -25.24 -10.51
C ARG A 337 -3.06 -23.94 -11.32
N ALA A 338 -2.90 -22.82 -10.64
CA ALA A 338 -2.80 -21.50 -11.29
C ALA A 338 -1.52 -21.39 -12.16
N LEU A 339 -0.38 -21.89 -11.65
CA LEU A 339 0.88 -21.95 -12.39
C LEU A 339 0.75 -22.83 -13.65
N THR A 340 0.12 -23.99 -13.54
CA THR A 340 -0.11 -24.93 -14.65
C THR A 340 -1.02 -24.30 -15.69
N ALA A 341 -2.19 -23.78 -15.26
CA ALA A 341 -3.15 -23.14 -16.15
C ALA A 341 -2.53 -21.94 -16.90
N TRP A 342 -1.59 -21.24 -16.26
CA TRP A 342 -0.85 -20.15 -16.91
C TRP A 342 0.21 -20.66 -17.89
N SER A 343 0.99 -21.67 -17.52
CA SER A 343 2.11 -22.17 -18.31
C SER A 343 1.65 -22.86 -19.60
N THR A 344 0.49 -23.51 -19.56
CA THR A 344 -0.08 -24.24 -20.71
C THR A 344 -0.71 -23.35 -21.78
N LYS A 345 -0.87 -22.04 -21.52
CA LYS A 345 -1.37 -21.09 -22.51
C LYS A 345 -0.48 -21.04 -23.75
N MET A 346 -1.11 -20.97 -24.92
CA MET A 346 -0.40 -20.86 -26.19
C MET A 346 0.35 -19.53 -26.29
N LYS A 347 1.35 -19.47 -27.18
CA LYS A 347 2.17 -18.26 -27.36
C LYS A 347 1.31 -17.06 -27.77
N ASP A 348 0.38 -17.24 -28.70
CA ASP A 348 -0.48 -16.15 -29.19
C ASP A 348 -1.39 -15.61 -28.08
N GLU A 349 -1.91 -16.49 -27.21
CA GLU A 349 -2.66 -16.06 -26.02
C GLU A 349 -1.79 -15.21 -25.06
N LYS A 350 -0.54 -15.62 -24.84
CA LYS A 350 0.40 -14.89 -23.99
C LYS A 350 0.77 -13.51 -24.57
N ASP A 351 0.93 -13.44 -25.89
CA ASP A 351 1.20 -12.17 -26.59
C ASP A 351 0.00 -11.22 -26.52
N GLU A 352 -1.24 -11.73 -26.63
CA GLU A 352 -2.45 -10.95 -26.43
C GLU A 352 -2.59 -10.45 -24.98
N ILE A 353 -2.30 -11.31 -24.01
CA ILE A 353 -2.30 -10.95 -22.59
C ILE A 353 -1.27 -9.86 -22.30
N THR A 354 -0.08 -9.93 -22.89
CA THR A 354 0.95 -8.90 -22.76
C THR A 354 0.43 -7.54 -23.24
N LYS A 355 -0.22 -7.49 -24.40
CA LYS A 355 -0.86 -6.27 -24.90
C LYS A 355 -1.97 -5.78 -23.99
N THR A 356 -2.79 -6.71 -23.48
CA THR A 356 -3.89 -6.39 -22.57
C THR A 356 -3.37 -5.82 -21.24
N CYS A 357 -2.30 -6.37 -20.66
CA CYS A 357 -1.66 -5.84 -19.45
C CYS A 357 -1.16 -4.40 -19.66
N SER A 358 -0.45 -4.16 -20.77
CA SER A 358 0.03 -2.82 -21.12
C SER A 358 -1.13 -1.84 -21.33
N SER A 359 -2.17 -2.25 -22.07
CA SER A 359 -3.37 -1.41 -22.30
C SER A 359 -4.08 -1.11 -20.98
N TYR A 360 -4.18 -2.09 -20.07
CA TYR A 360 -4.78 -1.91 -18.75
C TYR A 360 -3.99 -0.93 -17.89
N TYR A 361 -2.64 -0.98 -17.95
CA TYR A 361 -1.77 0.02 -17.32
C TYR A 361 -2.05 1.42 -17.87
N PHE A 362 -2.01 1.61 -19.18
CA PHE A 362 -2.21 2.91 -19.81
C PHE A 362 -3.60 3.50 -19.55
N SER A 363 -4.62 2.66 -19.40
CA SER A 363 -5.99 3.11 -19.13
C SER A 363 -6.28 3.42 -17.65
N ASN A 364 -5.42 3.00 -16.70
CA ASN A 364 -5.77 3.09 -15.28
C ASN A 364 -4.68 3.64 -14.37
N PHE A 365 -3.37 3.49 -14.70
CA PHE A 365 -2.29 3.61 -13.74
C PHE A 365 -1.16 4.55 -14.16
N THR A 366 -1.39 5.41 -15.16
CA THR A 366 -0.40 6.39 -15.62
C THR A 366 -0.32 7.60 -14.67
N PRO A 367 0.81 8.32 -14.65
CA PRO A 367 0.96 9.55 -13.89
C PRO A 367 -0.10 10.61 -14.23
N GLU A 368 -0.42 10.76 -15.51
CA GLU A 368 -1.38 11.76 -16.01
C GLU A 368 -2.77 11.52 -15.46
N LEU A 369 -3.29 10.28 -15.57
CA LEU A 369 -4.59 9.88 -15.03
C LEU A 369 -4.63 10.01 -13.49
N ASN A 370 -3.53 9.68 -12.82
CA ASN A 370 -3.43 9.85 -11.37
C ASN A 370 -3.51 11.31 -10.98
N LYS A 371 -2.75 12.19 -11.66
CA LYS A 371 -2.76 13.65 -11.45
C LYS A 371 -4.15 14.24 -11.68
N GLU A 372 -4.81 13.89 -12.78
CA GLU A 372 -6.15 14.34 -13.09
C GLU A 372 -7.15 13.99 -11.97
N LYS A 373 -7.20 12.70 -11.56
CA LYS A 373 -8.06 12.25 -10.47
C LYS A 373 -7.74 12.95 -9.15
N LEU A 374 -6.46 13.13 -8.84
CA LEU A 374 -6.03 13.78 -7.59
C LEU A 374 -6.45 15.26 -7.55
N LEU A 375 -6.28 15.98 -8.66
CA LEU A 375 -6.68 17.38 -8.77
C LEU A 375 -8.20 17.56 -8.68
N ALA A 376 -8.98 16.65 -9.26
CA ALA A 376 -10.45 16.65 -9.11
C ALA A 376 -10.85 16.48 -7.64
N ILE A 377 -10.22 15.54 -6.90
CA ILE A 377 -10.48 15.34 -5.47
C ILE A 377 -10.09 16.58 -4.66
N TYR A 378 -9.02 17.29 -5.04
CA TYR A 378 -8.62 18.54 -4.40
C TYR A 378 -9.66 19.65 -4.62
N GLN A 379 -10.15 19.78 -5.85
CA GLN A 379 -11.20 20.77 -6.18
C GLN A 379 -12.48 20.50 -5.38
N ASP A 380 -12.92 19.24 -5.27
CA ASP A 380 -14.06 18.85 -4.45
C ASP A 380 -13.86 19.23 -2.97
N ALA A 381 -12.66 18.94 -2.42
CA ALA A 381 -12.35 19.26 -1.03
C ALA A 381 -12.34 20.79 -0.77
N ILE A 382 -11.87 21.60 -1.71
CA ILE A 382 -11.86 23.05 -1.65
C ILE A 382 -13.30 23.58 -1.75
N HIS A 383 -14.09 23.06 -2.69
CA HIS A 383 -15.47 23.47 -2.90
C HIS A 383 -16.35 23.23 -1.66
N ASP A 384 -16.31 22.02 -1.11
CA ASP A 384 -17.05 21.66 0.11
C ASP A 384 -16.68 22.54 1.30
N LYS A 385 -15.41 22.88 1.43
CA LYS A 385 -14.95 23.75 2.51
C LYS A 385 -15.50 25.16 2.40
N ASN A 386 -15.67 25.66 1.18
CA ASN A 386 -16.22 27.00 0.92
C ASN A 386 -17.74 27.08 1.12
N GLN A 387 -18.47 25.99 0.84
CA GLN A 387 -19.92 25.93 1.10
C GLN A 387 -20.27 25.81 2.59
N ASN A 388 -19.36 25.34 3.43
CA ASN A 388 -19.56 25.16 4.88
C ASN A 388 -18.99 26.33 5.71
N LYS A 389 -18.60 27.45 5.09
CA LYS A 389 -18.26 28.71 5.71
C LYS A 389 -19.48 29.62 5.74
#